data_544f24ca29820605ee5f3f7422660380
#
_entry.id   544f24ca29820605ee5f3f7422660380
#
_cell.length_a   1.000
_cell.length_b   1.000
_cell.length_c   1.000
_cell.angle_alpha   90.00
_cell.angle_beta   90.00
_cell.angle_gamma   90.00
#
_symmetry.space_group_name_H-M   'P 1'
#
loop_
_entity.id
_entity.type
_entity.pdbx_description
1 polymer ?
#
loop_
_entity_poly.entity_id
_entity_poly.type
_entity_poly.pdbx_seq_one_letter_code
_entity_poly.pdbx_strand_id
1 'polypeptide(L)'
;MLQQTQVKTVIPYFKQFTKKYKTLESLSKINENKILKMWEGLGYYRRARNLLAASKLLVKKYNSKLPDTIEEIKKLPGVGDYTANALLGFIHNQPTIAIDGNVKRVFARYLNKKESKINFDKLIYINKKNLFITNRNSDFVEALMEFGALICKPKDPKCSHCCLNKKCKYLKSSKRININIRKKTKIMNYDVFCYINKKNQIALTKDNNVNFLKNFYLKSIKKMKNDT
;
A
#
# COMPACT_ATOMS: atom_id res chain seq x y z
N MET A 1 4.98 -5.63 -0.22
CA MET A 1 5.60 -5.09 -1.44
C MET A 1 4.62 -4.24 -2.26
N LEU A 2 3.36 -4.60 -2.38
CA LEU A 2 2.35 -3.92 -3.22
C LEU A 2 1.88 -2.54 -2.72
N GLN A 3 2.20 -2.14 -1.49
CA GLN A 3 1.85 -0.80 -0.99
C GLN A 3 2.46 0.28 -1.90
N GLN A 4 1.60 1.00 -2.65
CA GLN A 4 2.00 2.07 -3.59
C GLN A 4 3.02 1.66 -4.67
N THR A 5 3.05 0.39 -5.04
CA THR A 5 3.90 -0.12 -6.12
C THR A 5 3.07 -1.01 -7.04
N GLN A 6 3.26 -0.87 -8.35
CA GLN A 6 2.52 -1.64 -9.35
C GLN A 6 2.90 -3.12 -9.31
N VAL A 7 1.93 -3.99 -9.57
CA VAL A 7 2.10 -5.45 -9.55
C VAL A 7 3.25 -5.91 -10.46
N LYS A 8 3.31 -5.40 -11.69
CA LYS A 8 4.38 -5.74 -12.64
C LYS A 8 5.78 -5.49 -12.08
N THR A 9 5.96 -4.40 -11.33
CA THR A 9 7.24 -4.07 -10.69
C THR A 9 7.55 -5.00 -9.53
N VAL A 10 6.53 -5.46 -8.80
CA VAL A 10 6.71 -6.28 -7.59
C VAL A 10 7.01 -7.76 -7.91
N ILE A 11 6.45 -8.30 -9.00
CA ILE A 11 6.56 -9.73 -9.33
C ILE A 11 8.00 -10.27 -9.27
N PRO A 12 9.03 -9.68 -9.93
CA PRO A 12 10.38 -10.21 -9.89
C PRO A 12 10.97 -10.22 -8.48
N TYR A 13 10.72 -9.17 -7.69
CA TYR A 13 11.17 -9.09 -6.30
C TYR A 13 10.48 -10.13 -5.41
N PHE A 14 9.18 -10.29 -5.56
CA PHE A 14 8.42 -11.29 -4.83
C PHE A 14 8.94 -12.70 -5.09
N LYS A 15 9.13 -13.06 -6.36
CA LYS A 15 9.70 -14.36 -6.74
C LYS A 15 11.09 -14.59 -6.13
N GLN A 16 11.96 -13.57 -6.17
CA GLN A 16 13.29 -13.65 -5.58
C GLN A 16 13.24 -13.81 -4.05
N PHE A 17 12.37 -13.07 -3.37
CA PHE A 17 12.18 -13.17 -1.93
C PHE A 17 11.68 -14.55 -1.51
N THR A 18 10.60 -15.05 -2.12
CA THR A 18 10.00 -16.34 -1.78
C THR A 18 10.89 -17.53 -2.13
N LYS A 19 11.69 -17.42 -3.19
CA LYS A 19 12.72 -18.42 -3.50
C LYS A 19 13.81 -18.49 -2.41
N LYS A 20 14.21 -17.32 -1.86
CA LYS A 20 15.32 -17.23 -0.91
C LYS A 20 14.90 -17.42 0.54
N TYR A 21 13.74 -16.92 0.92
CA TYR A 21 13.20 -16.98 2.28
C TYR A 21 11.84 -17.68 2.24
N LYS A 22 11.87 -18.98 2.46
CA LYS A 22 10.66 -19.83 2.41
C LYS A 22 9.81 -19.74 3.67
N THR A 23 10.39 -19.28 4.79
CA THR A 23 9.71 -19.17 6.09
C THR A 23 9.98 -17.81 6.74
N LEU A 24 9.12 -17.43 7.69
CA LEU A 24 9.31 -16.20 8.48
C LEU A 24 10.58 -16.25 9.32
N GLU A 25 10.94 -17.43 9.83
CA GLU A 25 12.18 -17.65 10.61
C GLU A 25 13.40 -17.35 9.75
N SER A 26 13.45 -17.83 8.52
CA SER A 26 14.56 -17.57 7.61
C SER A 26 14.68 -16.07 7.27
N LEU A 27 13.55 -15.38 7.12
CA LEU A 27 13.51 -13.93 6.90
C LEU A 27 13.92 -13.14 8.14
N SER A 28 13.46 -13.55 9.32
CA SER A 28 13.73 -12.85 10.59
C SER A 28 15.21 -12.82 10.98
N LYS A 29 16.00 -13.79 10.52
CA LYS A 29 17.44 -13.94 10.82
C LYS A 29 18.35 -13.04 10.00
N ILE A 30 17.86 -12.39 8.96
CA ILE A 30 18.70 -11.53 8.12
C ILE A 30 18.96 -10.17 8.77
N ASN A 31 20.05 -9.52 8.39
CA ASN A 31 20.32 -8.15 8.79
C ASN A 31 19.63 -7.13 7.85
N GLU A 32 19.57 -5.88 8.32
CA GLU A 32 18.91 -4.79 7.59
C GLU A 32 19.55 -4.53 6.22
N ASN A 33 20.89 -4.55 6.14
CA ASN A 33 21.58 -4.29 4.87
C ASN A 33 21.20 -5.31 3.79
N LYS A 34 21.02 -6.57 4.17
CA LYS A 34 20.66 -7.64 3.25
C LYS A 34 19.24 -7.48 2.68
N ILE A 35 18.27 -7.13 3.52
CA ILE A 35 16.90 -6.88 3.03
C ILE A 35 16.84 -5.60 2.19
N LEU A 36 17.57 -4.54 2.54
CA LEU A 36 17.63 -3.31 1.77
C LEU A 36 18.23 -3.53 0.39
N LYS A 37 19.32 -4.31 0.29
CA LYS A 37 19.92 -4.69 -1.01
C LYS A 37 18.95 -5.45 -1.90
N MET A 38 18.18 -6.39 -1.34
CA MET A 38 17.16 -7.12 -2.09
C MET A 38 15.95 -6.27 -2.48
N TRP A 39 15.76 -5.14 -1.81
CA TRP A 39 14.66 -4.19 -2.06
C TRP A 39 15.06 -3.06 -3.01
N GLU A 40 16.32 -3.02 -3.42
CA GLU A 40 16.87 -1.96 -4.26
C GLU A 40 16.06 -1.83 -5.55
N GLY A 41 15.66 -0.58 -5.89
CA GLY A 41 14.79 -0.29 -7.03
C GLY A 41 13.28 -0.27 -6.75
N LEU A 42 12.78 -0.90 -5.67
CA LEU A 42 11.36 -0.82 -5.31
C LEU A 42 10.96 0.51 -4.66
N GLY A 43 11.92 1.24 -4.08
CA GLY A 43 11.66 2.46 -3.33
C GLY A 43 10.92 2.24 -2.02
N TYR A 44 10.64 3.35 -1.31
CA TYR A 44 9.96 3.29 0.00
C TYR A 44 10.57 2.26 0.95
N TYR A 45 11.86 2.32 1.18
CA TYR A 45 12.68 1.37 1.94
C TYR A 45 12.20 1.11 3.38
N ARG A 46 11.42 2.03 3.95
CA ARG A 46 10.73 1.81 5.23
C ARG A 46 9.87 0.55 5.23
N ARG A 47 9.31 0.17 4.07
CA ARG A 47 8.52 -1.08 3.94
C ARG A 47 9.39 -2.32 4.12
N ALA A 48 10.63 -2.32 3.61
CA ALA A 48 11.57 -3.41 3.81
C ALA A 48 11.95 -3.56 5.28
N ARG A 49 12.26 -2.43 5.96
CA ARG A 49 12.53 -2.42 7.40
C ARG A 49 11.35 -2.91 8.22
N ASN A 50 10.16 -2.43 7.90
CA ASN A 50 8.93 -2.87 8.57
C ASN A 50 8.66 -4.36 8.35
N LEU A 51 8.89 -4.90 7.15
CA LEU A 51 8.73 -6.32 6.86
C LEU A 51 9.70 -7.16 7.72
N LEU A 52 10.97 -6.75 7.81
CA LEU A 52 11.95 -7.42 8.66
C LEU A 52 11.58 -7.34 10.13
N ALA A 53 11.19 -6.17 10.62
CA ALA A 53 10.78 -5.98 12.01
C ALA A 53 9.53 -6.78 12.35
N ALA A 54 8.53 -6.80 11.43
CA ALA A 54 7.32 -7.60 11.59
C ALA A 54 7.64 -9.11 11.61
N SER A 55 8.53 -9.60 10.73
CA SER A 55 8.93 -11.01 10.74
C SER A 55 9.61 -11.41 12.05
N LYS A 56 10.50 -10.56 12.59
CA LYS A 56 11.14 -10.80 13.90
C LYS A 56 10.11 -10.84 15.03
N LEU A 57 9.14 -9.93 15.03
CA LEU A 57 8.09 -9.89 16.04
C LEU A 57 7.18 -11.10 15.96
N LEU A 58 6.78 -11.53 14.74
CA LEU A 58 5.96 -12.72 14.52
C LEU A 58 6.67 -13.99 15.03
N VAL A 59 7.95 -14.16 14.73
CA VAL A 59 8.72 -15.30 15.22
C VAL A 59 8.84 -15.26 16.74
N LYS A 60 9.16 -14.10 17.31
CA LYS A 60 9.43 -13.97 18.75
C LYS A 60 8.17 -14.11 19.62
N LYS A 61 7.04 -13.52 19.18
CA LYS A 61 5.84 -13.37 20.02
C LYS A 61 4.67 -14.26 19.59
N TYR A 62 4.60 -14.62 18.31
CA TYR A 62 3.42 -15.25 17.73
C TYR A 62 3.72 -16.62 17.11
N ASN A 63 4.86 -17.26 17.47
CA ASN A 63 5.26 -18.57 16.96
C ASN A 63 5.14 -18.66 15.41
N SER A 64 5.62 -17.62 14.72
CA SER A 64 5.55 -17.50 13.25
C SER A 64 4.14 -17.53 12.65
N LYS A 65 3.10 -17.37 13.44
CA LYS A 65 1.72 -17.29 12.97
C LYS A 65 1.26 -15.84 12.94
N LEU A 66 0.42 -15.50 11.98
CA LEU A 66 -0.21 -14.18 11.94
C LEU A 66 -1.34 -14.15 12.97
N PRO A 67 -1.42 -13.12 13.83
CA PRO A 67 -2.56 -12.93 14.73
C PRO A 67 -3.88 -12.80 13.96
N ASP A 68 -4.99 -13.18 14.58
CA ASP A 68 -6.33 -13.19 14.00
C ASP A 68 -7.24 -12.06 14.51
N THR A 69 -6.73 -11.18 15.37
CA THR A 69 -7.45 -9.99 15.84
C THR A 69 -6.84 -8.72 15.27
N ILE A 70 -7.69 -7.70 15.04
CA ILE A 70 -7.25 -6.44 14.45
C ILE A 70 -6.27 -5.69 15.38
N GLU A 71 -6.47 -5.78 16.67
CA GLU A 71 -5.65 -5.16 17.71
C GLU A 71 -4.22 -5.72 17.69
N GLU A 72 -4.08 -7.03 17.58
CA GLU A 72 -2.76 -7.67 17.54
C GLU A 72 -2.06 -7.48 16.20
N ILE A 73 -2.78 -7.59 15.09
CA ILE A 73 -2.21 -7.34 13.74
C ILE A 73 -1.69 -5.92 13.62
N LYS A 74 -2.39 -4.93 14.17
CA LYS A 74 -1.96 -3.52 14.14
C LYS A 74 -0.72 -3.23 14.98
N LYS A 75 -0.32 -4.12 15.89
CA LYS A 75 0.97 -4.02 16.60
C LYS A 75 2.17 -4.37 15.70
N LEU A 76 1.94 -5.01 14.56
CA LEU A 76 3.00 -5.34 13.62
C LEU A 76 3.55 -4.08 12.93
N PRO A 77 4.88 -3.89 12.86
CA PRO A 77 5.49 -2.76 12.19
C PRO A 77 5.01 -2.59 10.73
N GLY A 78 4.53 -1.38 10.40
CA GLY A 78 4.06 -1.06 9.05
C GLY A 78 2.66 -1.53 8.71
N VAL A 79 1.90 -2.03 9.67
CA VAL A 79 0.52 -2.44 9.51
C VAL A 79 -0.41 -1.36 10.08
N GLY A 80 -1.14 -0.70 9.18
CA GLY A 80 -2.25 0.21 9.51
C GLY A 80 -3.60 -0.47 9.26
N ASP A 81 -4.70 0.28 9.45
CA ASP A 81 -6.08 -0.25 9.33
C ASP A 81 -6.34 -0.97 8.00
N TYR A 82 -5.91 -0.38 6.89
CA TYR A 82 -6.04 -1.01 5.57
C TYR A 82 -5.35 -2.37 5.51
N THR A 83 -4.07 -2.43 5.92
CA THR A 83 -3.28 -3.66 5.84
C THR A 83 -3.80 -4.71 6.83
N ALA A 84 -4.22 -4.30 8.02
CA ALA A 84 -4.80 -5.19 9.01
C ALA A 84 -6.08 -5.86 8.48
N ASN A 85 -7.01 -5.07 7.94
CA ASN A 85 -8.24 -5.60 7.37
C ASN A 85 -7.98 -6.51 6.15
N ALA A 86 -6.99 -6.17 5.29
CA ALA A 86 -6.59 -7.02 4.18
C ALA A 86 -6.07 -8.38 4.66
N LEU A 87 -5.18 -8.38 5.66
CA LEU A 87 -4.63 -9.63 6.22
C LEU A 87 -5.71 -10.48 6.88
N LEU A 88 -6.61 -9.88 7.66
CA LEU A 88 -7.74 -10.60 8.29
C LEU A 88 -8.67 -11.21 7.24
N GLY A 89 -8.99 -10.46 6.18
CA GLY A 89 -9.82 -10.96 5.09
C GLY A 89 -9.15 -12.08 4.30
N PHE A 90 -7.91 -11.86 3.80
CA PHE A 90 -7.24 -12.83 2.93
C PHE A 90 -6.78 -14.10 3.65
N ILE A 91 -6.24 -13.98 4.86
CA ILE A 91 -5.60 -15.11 5.56
C ILE A 91 -6.56 -15.80 6.53
N HIS A 92 -7.34 -15.01 7.26
CA HIS A 92 -8.25 -15.54 8.28
C HIS A 92 -9.71 -15.62 7.81
N ASN A 93 -9.99 -15.29 6.55
CA ASN A 93 -11.33 -15.29 5.97
C ASN A 93 -12.38 -14.53 6.82
N GLN A 94 -11.93 -13.48 7.52
CA GLN A 94 -12.81 -12.67 8.35
C GLN A 94 -13.65 -11.70 7.52
N PRO A 95 -14.89 -11.38 7.98
CA PRO A 95 -15.78 -10.45 7.29
C PRO A 95 -15.34 -9.00 7.49
N THR A 96 -14.28 -8.61 6.77
CA THR A 96 -13.65 -7.28 6.79
C THR A 96 -13.60 -6.69 5.39
N ILE A 97 -13.35 -5.39 5.29
CA ILE A 97 -13.08 -4.71 4.01
C ILE A 97 -11.80 -3.89 4.13
N ALA A 98 -10.85 -4.18 3.29
CA ALA A 98 -9.64 -3.38 3.14
C ALA A 98 -9.95 -2.12 2.31
N ILE A 99 -10.10 -0.98 2.97
CA ILE A 99 -10.53 0.27 2.33
C ILE A 99 -9.34 1.02 1.76
N ASP A 100 -9.05 0.79 0.48
CA ASP A 100 -8.08 1.56 -0.30
C ASP A 100 -8.75 2.66 -1.14
N GLY A 101 -7.97 3.38 -1.96
CA GLY A 101 -8.50 4.38 -2.88
C GLY A 101 -9.43 3.81 -3.96
N ASN A 102 -9.26 2.54 -4.34
CA ASN A 102 -10.14 1.87 -5.30
C ASN A 102 -11.49 1.58 -4.67
N VAL A 103 -11.50 0.99 -3.49
CA VAL A 103 -12.71 0.67 -2.72
C VAL A 103 -13.47 1.95 -2.37
N LYS A 104 -12.78 3.01 -1.90
CA LYS A 104 -13.40 4.31 -1.64
C LYS A 104 -14.11 4.85 -2.86
N ARG A 105 -13.48 4.80 -4.03
CA ARG A 105 -14.06 5.25 -5.30
C ARG A 105 -15.29 4.44 -5.69
N VAL A 106 -15.26 3.13 -5.52
CA VAL A 106 -16.41 2.25 -5.80
C VAL A 106 -17.61 2.68 -4.96
N PHE A 107 -17.44 2.78 -3.65
CA PHE A 107 -18.53 3.21 -2.76
C PHE A 107 -18.99 4.64 -3.04
N ALA A 108 -18.07 5.57 -3.29
CA ALA A 108 -18.39 6.95 -3.61
C ALA A 108 -19.28 7.05 -4.86
N ARG A 109 -18.97 6.29 -5.92
CA ARG A 109 -19.80 6.22 -7.13
C ARG A 109 -21.12 5.49 -6.88
N TYR A 110 -21.07 4.33 -6.24
CA TYR A 110 -22.27 3.57 -5.95
C TYR A 110 -23.31 4.41 -5.19
N LEU A 111 -22.87 5.18 -4.22
CA LEU A 111 -23.71 6.07 -3.40
C LEU A 111 -23.93 7.47 -4.00
N ASN A 112 -23.18 7.85 -5.04
CA ASN A 112 -23.08 9.20 -5.58
C ASN A 112 -22.78 10.26 -4.50
N LYS A 113 -21.84 9.95 -3.59
CA LYS A 113 -21.39 10.81 -2.48
C LYS A 113 -19.89 11.02 -2.52
N LYS A 114 -19.42 12.26 -2.23
CA LYS A 114 -17.97 12.53 -2.09
C LYS A 114 -17.38 11.64 -1.01
N GLU A 115 -16.17 11.12 -1.24
CA GLU A 115 -15.46 10.23 -0.29
C GLU A 115 -15.37 10.84 1.12
N SER A 116 -15.09 12.15 1.20
CA SER A 116 -15.01 12.89 2.47
C SER A 116 -16.33 12.96 3.26
N LYS A 117 -17.45 12.64 2.63
CA LYS A 117 -18.79 12.60 3.25
C LYS A 117 -19.26 11.19 3.59
N ILE A 118 -18.41 10.18 3.42
CA ILE A 118 -18.71 8.77 3.71
C ILE A 118 -17.92 8.35 4.94
N ASN A 119 -18.62 7.99 6.00
CA ASN A 119 -18.03 7.26 7.10
C ASN A 119 -18.05 5.77 6.72
N PHE A 120 -16.91 5.26 6.26
CA PHE A 120 -16.78 3.90 5.76
C PHE A 120 -16.97 2.84 6.85
N ASP A 121 -16.46 3.08 8.03
CA ASP A 121 -16.59 2.14 9.16
C ASP A 121 -18.05 1.96 9.56
N LYS A 122 -18.78 3.07 9.69
CA LYS A 122 -20.23 3.04 9.96
C LYS A 122 -21.00 2.38 8.82
N LEU A 123 -20.63 2.67 7.56
CA LEU A 123 -21.27 2.08 6.38
C LEU A 123 -21.13 0.56 6.37
N ILE A 124 -19.91 0.06 6.62
CA ILE A 124 -19.61 -1.38 6.66
C ILE A 124 -20.34 -2.04 7.84
N TYR A 125 -20.27 -1.43 9.02
CA TYR A 125 -20.90 -1.93 10.23
C TYR A 125 -22.41 -2.15 10.04
N ILE A 126 -23.12 -1.12 9.56
CA ILE A 126 -24.57 -1.17 9.33
C ILE A 126 -24.95 -2.22 8.29
N ASN A 127 -24.12 -2.39 7.25
CA ASN A 127 -24.42 -3.27 6.14
C ASN A 127 -23.70 -4.64 6.24
N LYS A 128 -23.08 -4.97 7.36
CA LYS A 128 -22.26 -6.15 7.53
C LYS A 128 -22.98 -7.44 7.10
N LYS A 129 -24.22 -7.62 7.53
CA LYS A 129 -25.04 -8.80 7.17
C LYS A 129 -25.31 -8.90 5.67
N ASN A 130 -25.46 -7.78 4.98
CA ASN A 130 -25.75 -7.74 3.53
C ASN A 130 -24.49 -7.82 2.67
N LEU A 131 -23.33 -7.43 3.21
CA LEU A 131 -22.04 -7.47 2.52
C LEU A 131 -21.41 -8.86 2.59
N PHE A 132 -21.55 -9.55 3.73
CA PHE A 132 -20.92 -10.83 4.01
C PHE A 132 -21.97 -11.93 4.10
N ILE A 133 -22.61 -12.23 2.97
CA ILE A 133 -23.72 -13.22 2.88
C ILE A 133 -23.17 -14.65 2.84
N THR A 134 -21.95 -14.82 2.37
CA THR A 134 -21.32 -16.14 2.21
C THR A 134 -20.07 -16.25 3.09
N ASN A 135 -19.63 -17.48 3.34
CA ASN A 135 -18.37 -17.75 4.06
C ASN A 135 -17.12 -17.53 3.18
N ARG A 136 -17.25 -16.91 2.00
CA ARG A 136 -16.16 -16.61 1.07
C ARG A 136 -15.70 -15.16 1.23
N ASN A 137 -15.37 -14.75 2.47
CA ASN A 137 -14.99 -13.36 2.76
C ASN A 137 -13.67 -12.98 2.10
N SER A 138 -12.72 -13.89 2.04
CA SER A 138 -11.43 -13.70 1.35
C SER A 138 -11.63 -13.34 -0.12
N ASP A 139 -12.47 -14.09 -0.84
CA ASP A 139 -12.79 -13.81 -2.23
C ASP A 139 -13.51 -12.47 -2.40
N PHE A 140 -14.39 -12.12 -1.45
CA PHE A 140 -15.10 -10.84 -1.48
C PHE A 140 -14.16 -9.65 -1.32
N VAL A 141 -13.20 -9.72 -0.39
CA VAL A 141 -12.19 -8.67 -0.19
C VAL A 141 -11.34 -8.48 -1.46
N GLU A 142 -10.88 -9.59 -2.05
CA GLU A 142 -10.10 -9.57 -3.29
C GLU A 142 -10.92 -9.02 -4.45
N ALA A 143 -12.11 -9.56 -4.67
CA ALA A 143 -13.01 -9.13 -5.74
C ALA A 143 -13.35 -7.63 -5.66
N LEU A 144 -13.57 -7.08 -4.46
CA LEU A 144 -13.88 -5.67 -4.29
C LEU A 144 -12.69 -4.78 -4.66
N MET A 145 -11.48 -5.17 -4.32
CA MET A 145 -10.25 -4.46 -4.69
C MET A 145 -10.02 -4.51 -6.20
N GLU A 146 -10.13 -5.69 -6.81
CA GLU A 146 -9.98 -5.89 -8.25
C GLU A 146 -11.09 -5.18 -9.04
N PHE A 147 -12.31 -5.22 -8.56
CA PHE A 147 -13.43 -4.51 -9.16
C PHE A 147 -13.15 -3.02 -9.30
N GLY A 148 -12.57 -2.41 -8.25
CA GLY A 148 -12.14 -1.02 -8.31
C GLY A 148 -10.97 -0.79 -9.29
N ALA A 149 -10.06 -1.74 -9.42
CA ALA A 149 -8.89 -1.62 -10.29
C ALA A 149 -9.23 -1.88 -11.77
N LEU A 150 -10.09 -2.84 -12.07
CA LEU A 150 -10.32 -3.35 -13.43
C LEU A 150 -11.62 -2.86 -14.08
N ILE A 151 -12.68 -2.69 -13.29
CA ILE A 151 -14.02 -2.31 -13.76
C ILE A 151 -14.32 -0.85 -13.44
N CYS A 152 -14.40 -0.49 -12.15
CA CYS A 152 -14.73 0.86 -11.72
C CYS A 152 -13.50 1.77 -11.72
N LYS A 153 -12.78 1.85 -12.83
CA LYS A 153 -11.53 2.61 -13.00
C LYS A 153 -11.68 4.10 -12.67
N PRO A 154 -10.60 4.81 -12.31
CA PRO A 154 -10.63 6.27 -12.14
C PRO A 154 -11.10 7.01 -13.36
N LYS A 155 -10.50 6.69 -14.52
CA LYS A 155 -10.91 7.17 -15.85
C LYS A 155 -11.58 6.03 -16.60
N ASP A 156 -12.57 6.36 -17.40
CA ASP A 156 -13.29 5.45 -18.31
C ASP A 156 -13.72 4.12 -17.63
N PRO A 157 -14.60 4.21 -16.60
CA PRO A 157 -15.08 3.01 -15.92
C PRO A 157 -15.92 2.16 -16.88
N LYS A 158 -15.73 0.85 -16.84
CA LYS A 158 -16.44 -0.12 -17.70
C LYS A 158 -17.87 -0.38 -17.19
N CYS A 159 -18.74 0.65 -17.24
CA CYS A 159 -20.08 0.59 -16.65
C CYS A 159 -21.01 -0.41 -17.32
N SER A 160 -20.83 -0.71 -18.60
CA SER A 160 -21.60 -1.74 -19.34
C SER A 160 -21.35 -3.15 -18.81
N HIS A 161 -20.13 -3.43 -18.32
CA HIS A 161 -19.71 -4.72 -17.76
C HIS A 161 -19.81 -4.74 -16.21
N CYS A 162 -20.40 -3.71 -15.61
CA CYS A 162 -20.45 -3.54 -14.17
C CYS A 162 -21.67 -4.25 -13.59
N CYS A 163 -21.46 -5.24 -12.71
CA CYS A 163 -22.54 -5.94 -12.01
C CYS A 163 -23.39 -5.03 -11.11
N LEU A 164 -22.85 -3.86 -10.72
CA LEU A 164 -23.56 -2.89 -9.87
C LEU A 164 -24.28 -1.79 -10.67
N ASN A 165 -24.25 -1.81 -12.02
CA ASN A 165 -24.74 -0.72 -12.86
C ASN A 165 -26.22 -0.38 -12.61
N LYS A 166 -27.07 -1.40 -12.46
CA LYS A 166 -28.52 -1.24 -12.22
C LYS A 166 -28.86 -0.48 -10.93
N LYS A 167 -27.99 -0.54 -9.92
CA LYS A 167 -28.19 0.12 -8.61
C LYS A 167 -27.22 1.29 -8.36
N CYS A 168 -26.31 1.58 -9.30
CA CYS A 168 -25.31 2.62 -9.14
C CYS A 168 -25.93 4.02 -9.26
N LYS A 169 -25.94 4.76 -8.15
CA LYS A 169 -26.53 6.11 -8.09
C LYS A 169 -25.75 7.13 -8.92
N TYR A 170 -24.42 6.98 -9.03
CA TYR A 170 -23.60 7.81 -9.89
C TYR A 170 -24.00 7.69 -11.36
N LEU A 171 -24.23 6.47 -11.83
CA LEU A 171 -24.59 6.22 -13.23
C LEU A 171 -25.98 6.78 -13.58
N LYS A 172 -26.92 6.69 -12.65
CA LYS A 172 -28.32 7.14 -12.81
C LYS A 172 -28.52 8.63 -12.57
N SER A 173 -27.54 9.30 -11.92
CA SER A 173 -27.70 10.71 -11.53
C SER A 173 -27.40 11.66 -12.68
N SER A 174 -28.21 12.68 -12.86
CA SER A 174 -27.91 13.86 -13.68
C SER A 174 -26.79 14.73 -13.07
N LYS A 175 -26.70 14.78 -11.74
CA LYS A 175 -25.65 15.49 -10.99
C LYS A 175 -24.63 14.50 -10.43
N ARG A 176 -23.61 14.19 -11.21
CA ARG A 176 -22.53 13.26 -10.80
C ARG A 176 -21.50 13.95 -9.95
N ILE A 177 -21.03 13.26 -8.90
CA ILE A 177 -19.90 13.74 -8.10
C ILE A 177 -18.63 13.83 -8.95
N ASN A 178 -17.82 14.86 -8.70
CA ASN A 178 -16.48 14.93 -9.28
C ASN A 178 -15.51 14.08 -8.43
N ILE A 179 -14.94 13.03 -9.02
CA ILE A 179 -14.01 12.10 -8.35
C ILE A 179 -12.54 12.43 -8.70
N ASN A 180 -12.31 13.32 -9.65
CA ASN A 180 -10.97 13.69 -10.09
C ASN A 180 -10.30 14.64 -9.10
N ILE A 181 -9.86 14.13 -7.98
CA ILE A 181 -8.98 14.86 -7.07
C ILE A 181 -7.54 14.42 -7.37
N ARG A 182 -6.93 14.97 -8.41
CA ARG A 182 -5.47 15.02 -8.48
C ARG A 182 -5.02 16.03 -7.43
N LYS A 183 -4.46 15.59 -6.33
CA LYS A 183 -3.61 16.46 -5.52
C LYS A 183 -2.49 16.95 -6.42
N LYS A 184 -2.33 18.27 -6.54
CA LYS A 184 -1.17 18.84 -7.23
C LYS A 184 0.09 18.26 -6.57
N THR A 185 0.87 17.53 -7.33
CA THR A 185 2.16 17.01 -6.86
C THR A 185 3.08 18.20 -6.75
N LYS A 186 3.59 18.47 -5.54
CA LYS A 186 4.60 19.51 -5.35
C LYS A 186 5.92 18.96 -5.89
N ILE A 187 6.41 19.54 -6.98
CA ILE A 187 7.74 19.23 -7.51
C ILE A 187 8.75 19.95 -6.61
N MET A 188 9.72 19.23 -6.12
CA MET A 188 10.84 19.78 -5.36
C MET A 188 12.12 19.46 -6.12
N ASN A 189 12.85 20.50 -6.47
CA ASN A 189 14.13 20.40 -7.17
C ASN A 189 15.27 20.37 -6.16
N TYR A 190 16.29 19.58 -6.45
CA TYR A 190 17.48 19.43 -5.61
C TYR A 190 18.72 19.48 -6.49
N ASP A 191 19.74 20.20 -6.03
CA ASP A 191 21.08 20.12 -6.60
C ASP A 191 21.83 18.96 -5.99
N VAL A 192 22.48 18.17 -6.82
CA VAL A 192 23.27 17.01 -6.40
C VAL A 192 24.74 17.31 -6.71
N PHE A 193 25.53 17.53 -5.67
CA PHE A 193 26.97 17.80 -5.80
C PHE A 193 27.75 16.50 -5.76
N CYS A 194 28.52 16.24 -6.81
CA CYS A 194 29.33 15.05 -6.96
C CYS A 194 30.80 15.42 -6.82
N TYR A 195 31.43 15.08 -5.72
CA TYR A 195 32.86 15.31 -5.50
C TYR A 195 33.63 14.04 -5.93
N ILE A 196 34.51 14.19 -6.92
CA ILE A 196 35.32 13.11 -7.48
C ILE A 196 36.78 13.48 -7.25
N ASN A 197 37.56 12.53 -6.66
CA ASN A 197 38.99 12.74 -6.48
C ASN A 197 39.79 12.33 -7.74
N LYS A 198 41.10 12.58 -7.72
CA LYS A 198 42.02 12.23 -8.84
C LYS A 198 42.07 10.73 -9.14
N LYS A 199 41.58 9.85 -8.25
CA LYS A 199 41.48 8.40 -8.43
C LYS A 199 40.08 7.95 -8.86
N ASN A 200 39.24 8.85 -9.37
CA ASN A 200 37.84 8.57 -9.77
C ASN A 200 36.94 8.00 -8.66
N GLN A 201 37.27 8.27 -7.40
CA GLN A 201 36.44 7.87 -6.27
C GLN A 201 35.42 8.98 -5.96
N ILE A 202 34.20 8.61 -5.66
CA ILE A 202 33.11 9.53 -5.33
C ILE A 202 32.96 9.66 -3.84
N ALA A 203 32.95 10.89 -3.33
CA ALA A 203 32.65 11.15 -1.92
C ALA A 203 31.16 10.92 -1.65
N LEU A 204 30.85 10.13 -0.63
CA LEU A 204 29.50 9.87 -0.16
C LEU A 204 29.38 10.27 1.31
N THR A 205 28.22 10.81 1.70
CA THR A 205 27.92 11.13 3.09
C THR A 205 26.65 10.42 3.55
N LYS A 206 26.61 10.00 4.81
CA LYS A 206 25.39 9.58 5.50
C LYS A 206 24.59 10.77 6.01
N ASP A 207 25.27 11.85 6.29
CA ASP A 207 24.67 13.05 6.82
C ASP A 207 24.09 13.87 5.66
N ASN A 208 22.81 13.73 5.44
CA ASN A 208 22.10 14.44 4.41
C ASN A 208 20.83 15.09 4.99
N ASN A 209 20.54 16.30 4.51
CA ASN A 209 19.36 17.07 4.91
C ASN A 209 18.09 16.64 4.17
N VAL A 210 18.10 15.49 3.49
CA VAL A 210 16.95 14.97 2.73
C VAL A 210 16.23 13.89 3.52
N ASN A 211 15.07 14.23 4.04
CA ASN A 211 14.30 13.36 4.93
C ASN A 211 13.87 12.02 4.30
N PHE A 212 13.78 11.93 2.97
CA PHE A 212 13.31 10.72 2.28
C PHE A 212 14.38 9.64 2.07
N LEU A 213 15.67 9.97 2.27
CA LEU A 213 16.80 9.06 2.11
C LEU A 213 17.69 8.98 3.35
N LYS A 214 17.11 9.17 4.53
CA LYS A 214 17.83 9.01 5.81
C LYS A 214 18.52 7.64 5.89
N ASN A 215 19.75 7.63 6.38
CA ASN A 215 20.59 6.44 6.57
C ASN A 215 21.17 5.80 5.29
N PHE A 216 21.02 6.43 4.14
CA PHE A 216 21.73 6.04 2.92
C PHE A 216 22.98 6.89 2.75
N TYR A 217 24.03 6.27 2.19
CA TYR A 217 25.18 7.02 1.71
C TYR A 217 24.78 7.72 0.40
N LEU A 218 24.83 9.02 0.41
CA LEU A 218 24.43 9.84 -0.73
C LEU A 218 25.56 10.82 -1.12
N LYS A 219 25.50 11.28 -2.34
CA LYS A 219 26.20 12.49 -2.76
C LYS A 219 25.64 13.69 -1.98
N SER A 220 26.42 14.75 -1.79
CA SER A 220 25.91 15.98 -1.16
C SER A 220 24.72 16.50 -1.96
N ILE A 221 23.60 16.75 -1.27
CA ILE A 221 22.34 17.18 -1.90
C ILE A 221 21.89 18.47 -1.20
N LYS A 222 21.60 19.50 -1.96
CA LYS A 222 20.95 20.73 -1.46
C LYS A 222 19.60 20.91 -2.15
N LYS A 223 18.61 21.33 -1.36
CA LYS A 223 17.32 21.73 -1.91
C LYS A 223 17.51 23.06 -2.64
N MET A 224 17.09 23.16 -3.90
CA MET A 224 17.07 24.41 -4.61
C MET A 224 16.12 25.37 -3.90
N LYS A 225 16.57 26.60 -3.64
CA LYS A 225 15.68 27.70 -3.28
C LYS A 225 14.80 27.94 -4.51
N ASN A 226 13.49 27.88 -4.36
CA ASN A 226 12.61 28.36 -5.42
C ASN A 226 12.85 29.87 -5.49
N ASP A 227 13.49 30.33 -6.54
CA ASP A 227 13.39 31.73 -6.91
C ASP A 227 11.91 31.95 -7.27
N THR A 228 11.29 32.83 -6.50
CA THR A 228 9.90 33.28 -6.61
C THR A 228 9.63 34.00 -7.91
#